data_653d745c43f8ac89b5f2eb45e5c8a85c
#
_entry.id   653d745c43f8ac89b5f2eb45e5c8a85c
#
_cell.length_a   1.000
_cell.length_b   1.000
_cell.length_c   1.000
_cell.angle_alpha   90.00
_cell.angle_beta   90.00
_cell.angle_gamma   90.00
#
_symmetry.space_group_name_H-M   'P 1'
#
loop_
_entity.id
_entity.type
_entity.pdbx_description
1 polymer ?
#
loop_
_entity_poly.entity_id
_entity_poly.type
_entity_poly.pdbx_seq_one_letter_code
_entity_poly.pdbx_strand_id
1 'polypeptide(L)'
;LNQTRKNESLRNVAIIAHVDHGKTTLVDAMFRQSGVFREGQQVAVRIMDNMELERERGITIAAKNCSVIWHDVKINIIDTPGHADFGGEVERALSMADGAVLLVDAAEGPLPQTRFVLKKTLEAGLKVIVVINKIDRKDARPEEVLNEIFDLFIDLGADDRQLDFPCLYAVGRDGVAMRGLSDDRKDLQCLFETILAEIPAPDYDPDEPFQMLVSDLDYSDYVGRLAIGKVAHGHVTSSDALTCIGADGRGKPLKVTRLQSYQGISINDVETAQPGDIVVLAGIEDVMIGDTICTQVAPKALPRITVDEPTVFMRIFCNTSPLAGTEGTIFQPNRIHDRLLKETLRNVSIRLEIPSEGEGFVVKGRGEFQLAILIETMRREGFEMCVSRPEVICRQVDGKMQEPIEHLYVDCAEIYQGIVTQKINMRKGRMINYGSHGTGRVRLEFKIPSRCLIGYHDEFLTDTRGTGIMSSYLVGYEEYCGDFTSRFSGSIVADRAGVAVAYALWGLEDRGRLFLVPGDPFYEGMIVGEHNRPNDIDVNPAREKKLSNMRAAGRDDNILLSPASPLTLEQALQFIKDDEMVEVTPKSVRLRKLFLSEHKRHNLNGIKKLAAMAEG
;
A
#
# COMPACT_ATOMS: atom_id res chain seq x y z
N LEU A 1 -2.79 -41.14 16.63
CA LEU A 1 -3.62 -40.22 15.89
C LEU A 1 -4.11 -39.18 16.87
N ASN A 2 -3.44 -38.00 16.93
CA ASN A 2 -3.92 -36.87 17.71
C ASN A 2 -5.34 -36.54 17.21
N GLN A 3 -6.31 -36.53 18.11
CA GLN A 3 -7.69 -36.16 17.77
C GLN A 3 -7.78 -34.64 17.77
N THR A 4 -7.56 -34.01 16.60
CA THR A 4 -7.89 -32.59 16.43
C THR A 4 -9.38 -32.37 16.71
N ARG A 5 -9.70 -31.32 17.44
CA ARG A 5 -11.07 -30.87 17.72
C ARG A 5 -11.32 -29.54 16.98
N LYS A 6 -12.59 -29.25 16.77
CA LYS A 6 -13.05 -27.99 16.19
C LYS A 6 -13.68 -27.10 17.24
N ASN A 7 -13.34 -25.82 17.21
CA ASN A 7 -14.02 -24.83 18.04
C ASN A 7 -15.23 -24.25 17.28
N GLU A 8 -16.38 -24.89 17.39
CA GLU A 8 -17.60 -24.50 16.66
C GLU A 8 -18.14 -23.12 17.05
N SER A 9 -17.69 -22.56 18.19
CA SER A 9 -18.11 -21.22 18.64
C SER A 9 -17.39 -20.08 17.94
N LEU A 10 -16.45 -20.36 17.02
CA LEU A 10 -15.62 -19.36 16.36
C LEU A 10 -15.60 -19.57 14.83
N ARG A 11 -15.48 -18.45 14.08
CA ARG A 11 -15.11 -18.42 12.66
C ARG A 11 -14.16 -17.26 12.41
N ASN A 12 -13.08 -17.46 11.67
CA ASN A 12 -12.12 -16.42 11.28
C ASN A 12 -12.20 -16.21 9.76
N VAL A 13 -12.66 -15.04 9.36
CA VAL A 13 -13.01 -14.75 7.97
C VAL A 13 -12.24 -13.54 7.47
N ALA A 14 -11.42 -13.72 6.44
CA ALA A 14 -10.79 -12.60 5.72
C ALA A 14 -11.75 -12.03 4.68
N ILE A 15 -11.85 -10.70 4.59
CA ILE A 15 -12.64 -10.05 3.53
C ILE A 15 -11.71 -9.49 2.47
N ILE A 16 -11.84 -10.02 1.26
CA ILE A 16 -11.05 -9.70 0.09
C ILE A 16 -11.92 -8.92 -0.89
N ALA A 17 -11.47 -7.76 -1.30
CA ALA A 17 -12.17 -6.96 -2.31
C ALA A 17 -11.21 -6.05 -3.04
N HIS A 18 -11.56 -5.66 -4.26
CA HIS A 18 -10.96 -4.51 -4.91
C HIS A 18 -11.40 -3.20 -4.24
N VAL A 19 -10.63 -2.14 -4.45
CA VAL A 19 -11.01 -0.78 -4.06
C VAL A 19 -12.38 -0.45 -4.66
N ASP A 20 -13.23 0.20 -3.91
CA ASP A 20 -14.60 0.58 -4.30
C ASP A 20 -15.60 -0.57 -4.58
N HIS A 21 -15.24 -1.85 -4.46
CA HIS A 21 -16.21 -2.95 -4.58
C HIS A 21 -17.22 -3.03 -3.41
N GLY A 22 -17.05 -2.18 -2.39
CA GLY A 22 -17.99 -2.02 -1.28
C GLY A 22 -17.66 -2.83 -0.03
N LYS A 23 -16.39 -3.19 0.18
CA LYS A 23 -15.90 -3.93 1.35
C LYS A 23 -16.32 -3.26 2.66
N THR A 24 -15.91 -2.03 2.89
CA THR A 24 -16.23 -1.26 4.10
C THR A 24 -17.74 -1.12 4.31
N THR A 25 -18.49 -0.92 3.23
CA THR A 25 -19.97 -0.79 3.27
C THR A 25 -20.65 -2.09 3.70
N LEU A 26 -20.16 -3.25 3.20
CA LEU A 26 -20.67 -4.56 3.60
C LEU A 26 -20.37 -4.85 5.06
N VAL A 27 -19.13 -4.59 5.52
CA VAL A 27 -18.73 -4.78 6.92
C VAL A 27 -19.54 -3.88 7.85
N ASP A 28 -19.74 -2.62 7.50
CA ASP A 28 -20.60 -1.70 8.25
C ASP A 28 -22.05 -2.23 8.37
N ALA A 29 -22.58 -2.84 7.31
CA ALA A 29 -23.90 -3.47 7.33
C ALA A 29 -23.93 -4.72 8.21
N MET A 30 -22.87 -5.54 8.19
CA MET A 30 -22.72 -6.70 9.10
C MET A 30 -22.73 -6.25 10.55
N PHE A 31 -22.02 -5.19 10.91
CA PHE A 31 -22.03 -4.65 12.28
C PHE A 31 -23.43 -4.18 12.72
N ARG A 32 -24.16 -3.49 11.84
CA ARG A 32 -25.51 -3.01 12.17
C ARG A 32 -26.49 -4.14 12.43
N GLN A 33 -26.40 -5.23 11.67
CA GLN A 33 -27.34 -6.36 11.77
C GLN A 33 -26.96 -7.38 12.82
N SER A 34 -25.70 -7.42 13.27
CA SER A 34 -25.24 -8.29 14.35
C SER A 34 -25.53 -7.75 15.76
N GLY A 35 -26.16 -6.57 15.89
CA GLY A 35 -26.52 -5.99 17.19
C GLY A 35 -25.34 -5.42 17.99
N VAL A 36 -24.18 -5.22 17.38
CA VAL A 36 -23.00 -4.60 18.02
C VAL A 36 -23.31 -3.16 18.46
N PHE A 37 -24.17 -2.46 17.73
CA PHE A 37 -24.60 -1.10 18.05
C PHE A 37 -26.00 -1.06 18.64
N ARG A 38 -26.22 -0.16 19.60
CA ARG A 38 -27.57 0.09 20.16
C ARG A 38 -28.46 0.78 19.12
N GLU A 39 -29.74 0.44 19.11
CA GLU A 39 -30.74 1.14 18.26
C GLU A 39 -30.68 2.66 18.51
N GLY A 40 -30.52 3.44 17.42
CA GLY A 40 -30.44 4.90 17.49
C GLY A 40 -29.04 5.48 17.71
N GLN A 41 -27.99 4.66 17.87
CA GLN A 41 -26.63 5.16 17.96
C GLN A 41 -26.18 5.68 16.58
N GLN A 42 -25.84 6.98 16.48
CA GLN A 42 -25.20 7.53 15.28
C GLN A 42 -23.80 6.97 15.14
N VAL A 43 -23.64 6.07 14.20
CA VAL A 43 -22.34 5.46 13.89
C VAL A 43 -21.74 6.16 12.69
N ALA A 44 -20.46 6.51 12.76
CA ALA A 44 -19.74 7.08 11.62
C ALA A 44 -19.79 6.13 10.43
N VAL A 45 -19.92 6.66 9.23
CA VAL A 45 -19.79 5.90 8.00
C VAL A 45 -18.31 5.51 7.84
N ARG A 46 -18.03 4.27 7.39
CA ARG A 46 -16.68 3.68 7.30
C ARG A 46 -16.02 3.48 8.65
N ILE A 47 -16.64 2.66 9.48
CA ILE A 47 -16.22 2.38 10.87
C ILE A 47 -14.80 1.79 10.92
N MET A 48 -14.44 0.97 9.93
CA MET A 48 -13.14 0.30 9.86
C MET A 48 -12.01 1.21 9.36
N ASP A 49 -12.30 2.25 8.58
CA ASP A 49 -11.29 3.15 8.03
C ASP A 49 -10.89 4.21 9.08
N ASN A 50 -10.00 3.85 10.00
CA ASN A 50 -9.59 4.73 11.11
C ASN A 50 -8.52 5.75 10.70
N MET A 51 -7.72 5.46 9.66
CA MET A 51 -6.68 6.37 9.18
C MET A 51 -7.26 7.42 8.23
N GLU A 52 -6.88 8.68 8.38
CA GLU A 52 -7.30 9.75 7.46
C GLU A 52 -6.91 9.45 6.01
N LEU A 53 -5.71 8.90 5.80
CA LEU A 53 -5.21 8.49 4.48
C LEU A 53 -6.08 7.42 3.81
N GLU A 54 -6.60 6.46 4.58
CA GLU A 54 -7.53 5.44 4.06
C GLU A 54 -8.83 6.07 3.59
N ARG A 55 -9.38 6.99 4.39
CA ARG A 55 -10.63 7.71 4.04
C ARG A 55 -10.48 8.60 2.82
N GLU A 56 -9.35 9.32 2.72
CA GLU A 56 -9.06 10.20 1.58
C GLU A 56 -8.85 9.44 0.28
N ARG A 57 -8.16 8.29 0.37
CA ARG A 57 -7.80 7.48 -0.81
C ARG A 57 -8.81 6.40 -1.14
N GLY A 58 -9.72 6.09 -0.23
CA GLY A 58 -10.71 5.03 -0.38
C GLY A 58 -10.12 3.62 -0.34
N ILE A 59 -8.90 3.43 0.17
CA ILE A 59 -8.19 2.14 0.20
C ILE A 59 -7.90 1.72 1.64
N THR A 60 -7.90 0.41 1.90
CA THR A 60 -7.37 -0.16 3.14
C THR A 60 -5.85 -0.26 3.04
N ILE A 61 -5.14 0.34 3.99
CA ILE A 61 -3.66 0.36 4.06
C ILE A 61 -3.16 -0.72 5.01
N ALA A 62 -3.74 -0.79 6.22
CA ALA A 62 -3.38 -1.76 7.24
C ALA A 62 -4.49 -2.78 7.45
N ALA A 63 -4.13 -4.05 7.68
CA ALA A 63 -5.08 -5.06 8.09
C ALA A 63 -5.70 -4.70 9.45
N LYS A 64 -6.98 -4.96 9.61
CA LYS A 64 -7.71 -4.68 10.86
C LYS A 64 -8.57 -5.85 11.25
N ASN A 65 -8.63 -6.08 12.55
CA ASN A 65 -9.45 -7.13 13.13
C ASN A 65 -10.66 -6.52 13.83
N CYS A 66 -11.79 -7.18 13.68
CA CYS A 66 -13.01 -6.89 14.41
C CYS A 66 -13.82 -8.17 14.59
N SER A 67 -14.91 -8.14 15.35
CA SER A 67 -15.74 -9.33 15.52
C SER A 67 -17.22 -8.99 15.58
N VAL A 68 -18.05 -9.91 15.15
CA VAL A 68 -19.50 -9.89 15.32
C VAL A 68 -19.96 -11.19 15.97
N ILE A 69 -21.11 -11.16 16.64
CA ILE A 69 -21.72 -12.37 17.22
C ILE A 69 -22.99 -12.65 16.42
N TRP A 70 -23.11 -13.88 15.93
CA TRP A 70 -24.27 -14.37 15.21
C TRP A 70 -24.66 -15.76 15.73
N HIS A 71 -25.88 -15.91 16.26
CA HIS A 71 -26.37 -17.16 16.87
C HIS A 71 -25.35 -17.82 17.83
N ASP A 72 -24.81 -17.04 18.77
CA ASP A 72 -23.82 -17.47 19.76
C ASP A 72 -22.44 -17.88 19.19
N VAL A 73 -22.22 -17.72 17.89
CA VAL A 73 -20.93 -17.90 17.23
C VAL A 73 -20.24 -16.54 17.05
N LYS A 74 -19.02 -16.43 17.53
CA LYS A 74 -18.17 -15.25 17.28
C LYS A 74 -17.53 -15.37 15.91
N ILE A 75 -17.78 -14.42 15.04
CA ILE A 75 -17.15 -14.32 13.73
C ILE A 75 -16.13 -13.19 13.79
N ASN A 76 -14.85 -13.55 13.81
CA ASN A 76 -13.76 -12.61 13.64
C ASN A 76 -13.66 -12.24 12.17
N ILE A 77 -13.69 -10.96 11.88
CA ILE A 77 -13.58 -10.39 10.53
C ILE A 77 -12.20 -9.73 10.42
N ILE A 78 -11.42 -10.18 9.44
CA ILE A 78 -10.09 -9.69 9.17
C ILE A 78 -10.17 -8.87 7.88
N ASP A 79 -10.06 -7.55 8.00
CA ASP A 79 -10.05 -6.65 6.84
C ASP A 79 -8.68 -6.65 6.19
N THR A 80 -8.59 -7.01 4.91
CA THR A 80 -7.32 -7.13 4.18
C THR A 80 -7.12 -5.99 3.21
N PRO A 81 -5.88 -5.44 3.08
CA PRO A 81 -5.55 -4.53 2.00
C PRO A 81 -5.73 -5.19 0.64
N GLY A 82 -6.15 -4.41 -0.37
CA GLY A 82 -6.31 -4.91 -1.75
C GLY A 82 -5.07 -4.74 -2.63
N HIS A 83 -4.12 -3.86 -2.27
CA HIS A 83 -2.99 -3.50 -3.10
C HIS A 83 -1.79 -4.42 -2.89
N ALA A 84 -1.10 -4.79 -3.99
CA ALA A 84 0.03 -5.73 -3.95
C ALA A 84 1.23 -5.22 -3.11
N ASP A 85 1.44 -3.90 -3.03
CA ASP A 85 2.49 -3.29 -2.20
C ASP A 85 2.32 -3.61 -0.70
N PHE A 86 1.10 -3.92 -0.26
CA PHE A 86 0.78 -4.37 1.10
C PHE A 86 0.71 -5.89 1.22
N GLY A 87 1.33 -6.63 0.30
CA GLY A 87 1.28 -8.10 0.29
C GLY A 87 1.70 -8.75 1.61
N GLY A 88 2.64 -8.16 2.35
CA GLY A 88 2.99 -8.64 3.70
C GLY A 88 1.87 -8.51 4.72
N GLU A 89 1.05 -7.45 4.62
CA GLU A 89 -0.16 -7.28 5.43
C GLU A 89 -1.20 -8.36 5.07
N VAL A 90 -1.36 -8.63 3.77
CA VAL A 90 -2.28 -9.66 3.27
C VAL A 90 -1.87 -11.04 3.77
N GLU A 91 -0.59 -11.44 3.65
CA GLU A 91 -0.10 -12.74 4.09
C GLU A 91 -0.30 -12.94 5.60
N ARG A 92 -0.06 -11.90 6.40
CA ARG A 92 -0.29 -11.92 7.85
C ARG A 92 -1.77 -12.03 8.20
N ALA A 93 -2.62 -11.26 7.53
CA ALA A 93 -4.07 -11.32 7.73
C ALA A 93 -4.63 -12.71 7.38
N LEU A 94 -4.21 -13.28 6.25
CA LEU A 94 -4.64 -14.61 5.82
C LEU A 94 -4.15 -15.72 6.76
N SER A 95 -3.00 -15.56 7.43
CA SER A 95 -2.52 -16.55 8.42
C SER A 95 -3.41 -16.71 9.62
N MET A 96 -4.25 -15.72 9.93
CA MET A 96 -5.23 -15.76 11.01
C MET A 96 -6.60 -16.28 10.57
N ALA A 97 -6.89 -16.29 9.26
CA ALA A 97 -8.18 -16.68 8.71
C ALA A 97 -8.33 -18.20 8.57
N ASP A 98 -9.57 -18.69 8.64
CA ASP A 98 -9.97 -20.06 8.33
C ASP A 98 -10.71 -20.16 6.99
N GLY A 99 -11.11 -19.01 6.42
CA GLY A 99 -11.69 -18.86 5.11
C GLY A 99 -11.79 -17.39 4.69
N ALA A 100 -12.29 -17.15 3.49
CA ALA A 100 -12.37 -15.81 2.94
C ALA A 100 -13.71 -15.51 2.27
N VAL A 101 -14.12 -14.24 2.30
CA VAL A 101 -15.21 -13.71 1.50
C VAL A 101 -14.62 -12.85 0.41
N LEU A 102 -14.79 -13.25 -0.84
CA LEU A 102 -14.39 -12.50 -2.03
C LEU A 102 -15.55 -11.63 -2.50
N LEU A 103 -15.40 -10.32 -2.40
CA LEU A 103 -16.39 -9.34 -2.82
C LEU A 103 -16.05 -8.77 -4.19
N VAL A 104 -16.97 -8.90 -5.15
CA VAL A 104 -16.80 -8.44 -6.54
C VAL A 104 -17.97 -7.55 -6.95
N ASP A 105 -17.68 -6.43 -7.62
CA ASP A 105 -18.71 -5.55 -8.18
C ASP A 105 -19.40 -6.20 -9.38
N ALA A 106 -20.75 -6.20 -9.41
CA ALA A 106 -21.55 -6.82 -10.45
C ALA A 106 -21.40 -6.18 -11.84
N ALA A 107 -20.91 -4.97 -11.93
CA ALA A 107 -20.70 -4.27 -13.20
C ALA A 107 -19.24 -4.38 -13.69
N GLU A 108 -18.28 -4.26 -12.78
CA GLU A 108 -16.85 -4.21 -13.09
C GLU A 108 -16.21 -5.60 -13.21
N GLY A 109 -16.74 -6.58 -12.45
CA GLY A 109 -16.17 -7.92 -12.41
C GLY A 109 -14.86 -8.01 -11.58
N PRO A 110 -14.13 -9.14 -11.68
CA PRO A 110 -12.89 -9.32 -10.93
C PRO A 110 -11.75 -8.49 -11.55
N LEU A 111 -11.31 -7.46 -10.82
CA LEU A 111 -10.26 -6.56 -11.23
C LEU A 111 -8.85 -7.09 -10.88
N PRO A 112 -7.79 -6.59 -11.54
CA PRO A 112 -6.43 -7.13 -11.39
C PRO A 112 -5.88 -7.22 -9.97
N GLN A 113 -6.19 -6.26 -9.08
CA GLN A 113 -5.71 -6.29 -7.68
C GLN A 113 -6.29 -7.45 -6.88
N THR A 114 -7.55 -7.82 -7.15
CA THR A 114 -8.22 -8.99 -6.54
C THR A 114 -7.45 -10.28 -6.82
N ARG A 115 -6.80 -10.37 -7.98
CA ARG A 115 -6.05 -11.53 -8.44
C ARG A 115 -4.89 -11.89 -7.51
N PHE A 116 -4.13 -10.90 -7.04
CA PHE A 116 -3.02 -11.11 -6.11
C PHE A 116 -3.51 -11.69 -4.77
N VAL A 117 -4.51 -11.05 -4.15
CA VAL A 117 -5.01 -11.48 -2.84
C VAL A 117 -5.70 -12.83 -2.93
N LEU A 118 -6.49 -13.06 -3.99
CA LEU A 118 -7.12 -14.37 -4.23
C LEU A 118 -6.08 -15.47 -4.44
N LYS A 119 -5.02 -15.22 -5.22
CA LYS A 119 -3.92 -16.17 -5.39
C LYS A 119 -3.32 -16.60 -4.05
N LYS A 120 -2.99 -15.64 -3.19
CA LYS A 120 -2.46 -15.92 -1.84
C LYS A 120 -3.46 -16.70 -0.97
N THR A 121 -4.74 -16.41 -1.12
CA THR A 121 -5.83 -17.12 -0.40
C THR A 121 -5.93 -18.58 -0.84
N LEU A 122 -5.85 -18.84 -2.16
CA LEU A 122 -5.86 -20.20 -2.71
C LEU A 122 -4.59 -20.98 -2.36
N GLU A 123 -3.41 -20.33 -2.41
CA GLU A 123 -2.13 -20.91 -1.97
C GLU A 123 -2.16 -21.29 -0.48
N ALA A 124 -2.85 -20.50 0.36
CA ALA A 124 -3.07 -20.81 1.78
C ALA A 124 -4.11 -21.94 2.02
N GLY A 125 -4.75 -22.44 0.98
CA GLY A 125 -5.77 -23.51 1.07
C GLY A 125 -7.08 -23.06 1.73
N LEU A 126 -7.36 -21.77 1.80
CA LEU A 126 -8.56 -21.23 2.44
C LEU A 126 -9.80 -21.44 1.54
N LYS A 127 -10.92 -21.76 2.18
CA LYS A 127 -12.21 -21.83 1.48
C LYS A 127 -12.73 -20.41 1.20
N VAL A 128 -13.24 -20.19 -0.01
CA VAL A 128 -13.69 -18.87 -0.47
C VAL A 128 -15.20 -18.87 -0.68
N ILE A 129 -15.89 -17.86 -0.14
CA ILE A 129 -17.27 -17.52 -0.45
C ILE A 129 -17.25 -16.33 -1.40
N VAL A 130 -17.91 -16.42 -2.53
CA VAL A 130 -18.01 -15.33 -3.50
C VAL A 130 -19.27 -14.50 -3.21
N VAL A 131 -19.13 -13.18 -3.17
CA VAL A 131 -20.24 -12.24 -3.03
C VAL A 131 -20.21 -11.24 -4.17
N ILE A 132 -21.16 -11.32 -5.09
CA ILE A 132 -21.33 -10.36 -6.20
C ILE A 132 -22.18 -9.19 -5.68
N ASN A 133 -21.52 -8.06 -5.47
CA ASN A 133 -22.11 -6.88 -4.84
C ASN A 133 -22.58 -5.84 -5.87
N LYS A 134 -23.39 -4.90 -5.42
CA LYS A 134 -23.94 -3.79 -6.21
C LYS A 134 -24.80 -4.25 -7.40
N ILE A 135 -25.55 -5.32 -7.23
CA ILE A 135 -26.50 -5.83 -8.25
C ILE A 135 -27.67 -4.88 -8.55
N ASP A 136 -27.80 -3.78 -7.78
CA ASP A 136 -28.74 -2.69 -8.00
C ASP A 136 -28.29 -1.68 -9.08
N ARG A 137 -27.06 -1.75 -9.53
CA ARG A 137 -26.54 -0.90 -10.62
C ARG A 137 -27.27 -1.22 -11.93
N LYS A 138 -27.49 -0.20 -12.76
CA LYS A 138 -28.13 -0.34 -14.06
C LYS A 138 -27.28 -1.13 -15.08
N ASP A 139 -25.98 -1.11 -14.91
CA ASP A 139 -24.95 -1.77 -15.71
C ASP A 139 -24.49 -3.10 -15.11
N ALA A 140 -25.18 -3.60 -14.07
CA ALA A 140 -24.85 -4.87 -13.44
C ALA A 140 -25.08 -6.07 -14.40
N ARG A 141 -24.10 -6.99 -14.43
CA ARG A 141 -24.07 -8.22 -15.26
C ARG A 141 -23.64 -9.44 -14.42
N PRO A 142 -24.39 -9.77 -13.36
CA PRO A 142 -23.95 -10.72 -12.34
C PRO A 142 -23.64 -12.13 -12.87
N GLU A 143 -24.36 -12.63 -13.88
CA GLU A 143 -24.11 -13.94 -14.48
C GLU A 143 -22.79 -13.99 -15.28
N GLU A 144 -22.48 -12.92 -16.02
CA GLU A 144 -21.20 -12.80 -16.72
C GLU A 144 -20.03 -12.69 -15.74
N VAL A 145 -20.21 -11.87 -14.68
CA VAL A 145 -19.21 -11.70 -13.62
C VAL A 145 -18.94 -13.02 -12.90
N LEU A 146 -19.96 -13.86 -12.67
CA LEU A 146 -19.78 -15.17 -12.08
C LEU A 146 -18.88 -16.05 -12.97
N ASN A 147 -19.09 -16.04 -14.28
CA ASN A 147 -18.25 -16.78 -15.23
C ASN A 147 -16.80 -16.24 -15.23
N GLU A 148 -16.62 -14.91 -15.22
CA GLU A 148 -15.29 -14.29 -15.12
C GLU A 148 -14.56 -14.68 -13.82
N ILE A 149 -15.29 -14.88 -12.72
CA ILE A 149 -14.72 -15.35 -11.45
C ILE A 149 -14.30 -16.82 -11.57
N PHE A 150 -15.10 -17.69 -12.19
CA PHE A 150 -14.71 -19.07 -12.47
C PHE A 150 -13.42 -19.14 -13.30
N ASP A 151 -13.37 -18.37 -14.40
CA ASP A 151 -12.18 -18.28 -15.24
C ASP A 151 -10.96 -17.80 -14.43
N LEU A 152 -11.14 -16.82 -13.55
CA LEU A 152 -10.09 -16.34 -12.67
C LEU A 152 -9.56 -17.42 -11.72
N PHE A 153 -10.44 -18.21 -11.09
CA PHE A 153 -10.02 -19.31 -10.22
C PHE A 153 -9.23 -20.38 -10.99
N ILE A 154 -9.67 -20.74 -12.20
CA ILE A 154 -8.97 -21.68 -13.07
C ILE A 154 -7.59 -21.14 -13.45
N ASP A 155 -7.50 -19.88 -13.85
CA ASP A 155 -6.24 -19.21 -14.21
C ASP A 155 -5.24 -19.17 -13.04
N LEU A 156 -5.74 -19.10 -11.80
CA LEU A 156 -4.91 -19.09 -10.59
C LEU A 156 -4.56 -20.51 -10.11
N GLY A 157 -5.02 -21.55 -10.81
CA GLY A 157 -4.71 -22.95 -10.52
C GLY A 157 -5.49 -23.50 -9.32
N ALA A 158 -6.71 -23.02 -9.10
CA ALA A 158 -7.61 -23.56 -8.08
C ALA A 158 -7.90 -25.04 -8.31
N ASP A 159 -7.97 -25.82 -7.24
CA ASP A 159 -8.36 -27.23 -7.29
C ASP A 159 -9.89 -27.39 -7.37
N ASP A 160 -10.36 -28.63 -7.63
CA ASP A 160 -11.80 -28.92 -7.79
C ASP A 160 -12.63 -28.54 -6.55
N ARG A 161 -12.03 -28.56 -5.35
CA ARG A 161 -12.70 -28.18 -4.10
C ARG A 161 -12.81 -26.66 -3.96
N GLN A 162 -11.83 -25.95 -4.46
CA GLN A 162 -11.81 -24.48 -4.46
C GLN A 162 -12.72 -23.91 -5.55
N LEU A 163 -12.94 -24.66 -6.64
CA LEU A 163 -13.90 -24.30 -7.70
C LEU A 163 -15.36 -24.49 -7.27
N ASP A 164 -15.64 -25.34 -6.28
CA ASP A 164 -16.97 -25.53 -5.69
C ASP A 164 -17.23 -24.47 -4.60
N PHE A 165 -17.19 -23.21 -4.98
CA PHE A 165 -17.43 -22.09 -4.07
C PHE A 165 -18.90 -21.66 -4.05
N PRO A 166 -19.48 -21.35 -2.86
CA PRO A 166 -20.81 -20.75 -2.77
C PRO A 166 -20.79 -19.30 -3.28
N CYS A 167 -21.81 -18.95 -4.07
CA CYS A 167 -21.98 -17.60 -4.59
C CYS A 167 -23.24 -16.94 -4.01
N LEU A 168 -23.09 -15.69 -3.55
CA LEU A 168 -24.16 -14.84 -3.05
C LEU A 168 -24.22 -13.55 -3.87
N TYR A 169 -25.40 -12.97 -3.92
CA TYR A 169 -25.66 -11.67 -4.55
C TYR A 169 -26.00 -10.64 -3.48
N ALA A 170 -25.42 -9.43 -3.56
CA ALA A 170 -25.58 -8.45 -2.49
C ALA A 170 -25.82 -7.02 -2.99
N VAL A 171 -26.49 -6.24 -2.13
CA VAL A 171 -26.52 -4.79 -2.16
C VAL A 171 -25.99 -4.30 -0.81
N GLY A 172 -24.66 -4.22 -0.69
CA GLY A 172 -23.99 -3.94 0.59
C GLY A 172 -24.43 -2.61 1.21
N ARG A 173 -24.76 -1.58 0.39
CA ARG A 173 -25.27 -0.31 0.86
C ARG A 173 -26.62 -0.46 1.62
N ASP A 174 -27.47 -1.32 1.13
CA ASP A 174 -28.80 -1.55 1.71
C ASP A 174 -28.77 -2.67 2.77
N GLY A 175 -27.62 -3.32 2.96
CA GLY A 175 -27.43 -4.39 3.93
C GLY A 175 -28.21 -5.66 3.57
N VAL A 176 -28.20 -6.05 2.29
CA VAL A 176 -28.98 -7.18 1.77
C VAL A 176 -28.07 -8.15 1.05
N ALA A 177 -28.27 -9.45 1.31
CA ALA A 177 -27.63 -10.53 0.56
C ALA A 177 -28.65 -11.63 0.24
N MET A 178 -28.43 -12.37 -0.88
CA MET A 178 -29.35 -13.35 -1.45
C MET A 178 -28.55 -14.51 -2.05
N ARG A 179 -29.16 -15.71 -2.08
CA ARG A 179 -28.60 -16.87 -2.80
C ARG A 179 -28.92 -16.85 -4.29
N GLY A 180 -30.07 -16.35 -4.66
CA GLY A 180 -30.54 -16.19 -6.03
C GLY A 180 -30.99 -14.78 -6.35
N LEU A 181 -30.86 -14.36 -7.60
CA LEU A 181 -31.24 -13.01 -8.04
C LEU A 181 -32.75 -12.70 -7.89
N SER A 182 -33.58 -13.75 -7.80
CA SER A 182 -35.03 -13.67 -7.61
C SER A 182 -35.48 -13.70 -6.16
N ASP A 183 -34.56 -13.88 -5.21
CA ASP A 183 -34.89 -14.01 -3.80
C ASP A 183 -35.31 -12.65 -3.20
N ASP A 184 -36.04 -12.69 -2.08
CA ASP A 184 -36.45 -11.51 -1.36
C ASP A 184 -35.23 -10.74 -0.78
N ARG A 185 -35.19 -9.43 -1.02
CA ARG A 185 -34.15 -8.52 -0.51
C ARG A 185 -34.47 -8.10 0.93
N LYS A 186 -34.02 -8.85 1.94
CA LYS A 186 -34.39 -8.60 3.34
C LYS A 186 -33.23 -8.08 4.19
N ASP A 187 -32.20 -8.89 4.34
CA ASP A 187 -31.10 -8.66 5.27
C ASP A 187 -29.83 -9.43 4.84
N LEU A 188 -28.81 -9.49 5.72
CA LEU A 188 -27.57 -10.25 5.53
C LEU A 188 -27.62 -11.66 6.14
N GLN A 189 -28.78 -12.14 6.61
CA GLN A 189 -28.88 -13.44 7.28
C GLN A 189 -28.27 -14.56 6.43
N CYS A 190 -28.57 -14.62 5.13
CA CYS A 190 -28.03 -15.65 4.25
C CYS A 190 -26.51 -15.60 4.15
N LEU A 191 -25.87 -14.43 4.25
CA LEU A 191 -24.40 -14.30 4.28
C LEU A 191 -23.84 -14.90 5.57
N PHE A 192 -24.40 -14.54 6.72
CA PHE A 192 -23.97 -15.10 8.01
C PHE A 192 -24.16 -16.63 8.05
N GLU A 193 -25.30 -17.13 7.61
CA GLU A 193 -25.57 -18.58 7.53
C GLU A 193 -24.59 -19.30 6.59
N THR A 194 -24.26 -18.69 5.46
CA THR A 194 -23.28 -19.27 4.53
C THR A 194 -21.87 -19.26 5.14
N ILE A 195 -21.48 -18.19 5.85
CA ILE A 195 -20.22 -18.16 6.58
C ILE A 195 -20.14 -19.30 7.61
N LEU A 196 -21.20 -19.50 8.40
CA LEU A 196 -21.22 -20.56 9.41
C LEU A 196 -21.20 -21.98 8.81
N ALA A 197 -21.83 -22.16 7.66
CA ALA A 197 -21.92 -23.45 6.98
C ALA A 197 -20.63 -23.83 6.23
N GLU A 198 -20.00 -22.86 5.56
CA GLU A 198 -18.95 -23.09 4.58
C GLU A 198 -17.54 -22.84 5.15
N ILE A 199 -17.37 -21.83 6.00
CA ILE A 199 -16.06 -21.57 6.62
C ILE A 199 -15.86 -22.57 7.76
N PRO A 200 -14.76 -23.36 7.74
CA PRO A 200 -14.50 -24.33 8.80
C PRO A 200 -14.28 -23.63 10.13
N ALA A 201 -14.69 -24.28 11.20
CA ALA A 201 -14.31 -23.89 12.55
C ALA A 201 -12.82 -24.14 12.78
N PRO A 202 -12.12 -23.31 13.56
CA PRO A 202 -10.70 -23.48 13.84
C PRO A 202 -10.39 -24.86 14.45
N ASP A 203 -9.42 -25.56 13.88
CA ASP A 203 -8.94 -26.84 14.39
C ASP A 203 -7.89 -26.62 15.49
N TYR A 204 -7.93 -27.41 16.55
CA TYR A 204 -6.94 -27.39 17.61
C TYR A 204 -6.70 -28.78 18.19
N ASP A 205 -5.51 -29.00 18.73
CA ASP A 205 -5.17 -30.19 19.49
C ASP A 205 -5.46 -29.90 20.98
N PRO A 206 -6.38 -30.64 21.62
CA PRO A 206 -6.74 -30.44 23.05
C PRO A 206 -5.63 -30.81 24.03
N ASP A 207 -4.68 -31.63 23.61
CA ASP A 207 -3.58 -32.13 24.44
C ASP A 207 -2.35 -31.20 24.36
N GLU A 208 -2.28 -30.29 23.38
CA GLU A 208 -1.20 -29.31 23.25
C GLU A 208 -1.44 -28.10 24.18
N PRO A 209 -0.37 -27.61 24.82
CA PRO A 209 -0.46 -26.42 25.66
C PRO A 209 -0.72 -25.18 24.83
N PHE A 210 -0.96 -24.04 25.49
CA PHE A 210 -1.18 -22.76 24.80
C PHE A 210 -0.03 -22.43 23.85
N GLN A 211 -0.40 -22.12 22.60
CA GLN A 211 0.46 -21.61 21.54
C GLN A 211 -0.29 -20.54 20.75
N MET A 212 0.37 -19.44 20.49
CA MET A 212 -0.12 -18.33 19.68
C MET A 212 0.97 -17.89 18.70
N LEU A 213 0.66 -17.81 17.43
CA LEU A 213 1.54 -17.21 16.42
C LEU A 213 1.30 -15.70 16.37
N VAL A 214 2.36 -14.91 16.53
CA VAL A 214 2.29 -13.46 16.42
C VAL A 214 2.19 -13.08 14.94
N SER A 215 1.01 -12.66 14.52
CA SER A 215 0.73 -12.29 13.13
C SER A 215 0.81 -10.78 12.90
N ASP A 216 0.57 -9.97 13.93
CA ASP A 216 0.65 -8.52 13.84
C ASP A 216 1.15 -7.89 15.14
N LEU A 217 1.66 -6.66 15.03
CA LEU A 217 2.13 -5.87 16.17
C LEU A 217 1.52 -4.47 16.10
N ASP A 218 1.09 -3.99 17.27
CA ASP A 218 0.65 -2.61 17.46
C ASP A 218 1.37 -2.00 18.67
N TYR A 219 1.16 -0.73 18.89
CA TYR A 219 1.78 0.01 20.00
C TYR A 219 0.78 0.93 20.65
N SER A 220 0.70 0.82 21.97
CA SER A 220 -0.08 1.71 22.82
C SER A 220 0.85 2.54 23.72
N ASP A 221 0.64 3.85 23.79
CA ASP A 221 1.42 4.73 24.66
C ASP A 221 1.27 4.40 26.16
N TYR A 222 0.23 3.63 26.54
CA TYR A 222 -0.07 3.28 27.94
C TYR A 222 0.48 1.92 28.35
N VAL A 223 0.45 0.92 27.44
CA VAL A 223 0.81 -0.47 27.75
C VAL A 223 1.99 -1.00 26.94
N GLY A 224 2.57 -0.14 26.07
CA GLY A 224 3.68 -0.50 25.22
C GLY A 224 3.27 -1.32 24.00
N ARG A 225 4.12 -2.26 23.61
CA ARG A 225 3.91 -3.11 22.42
C ARG A 225 2.77 -4.10 22.66
N LEU A 226 1.96 -4.28 21.63
CA LEU A 226 0.84 -5.22 21.58
C LEU A 226 1.16 -6.30 20.55
N ALA A 227 1.08 -7.58 20.95
CA ALA A 227 1.19 -8.70 20.02
C ALA A 227 -0.21 -9.24 19.70
N ILE A 228 -0.54 -9.28 18.42
CA ILE A 228 -1.82 -9.74 17.90
C ILE A 228 -1.60 -11.07 17.18
N GLY A 229 -2.43 -12.06 17.46
CA GLY A 229 -2.32 -13.35 16.79
C GLY A 229 -3.49 -14.28 17.10
N LYS A 230 -3.54 -15.36 16.33
CA LYS A 230 -4.50 -16.44 16.51
C LYS A 230 -3.95 -17.47 17.51
N VAL A 231 -4.77 -17.86 18.46
CA VAL A 231 -4.47 -18.98 19.37
C VAL A 231 -4.57 -20.29 18.59
N ALA A 232 -3.45 -20.98 18.41
CA ALA A 232 -3.41 -22.24 17.68
C ALA A 232 -3.91 -23.39 18.53
N HIS A 233 -3.42 -23.51 19.77
CA HIS A 233 -3.74 -24.60 20.69
C HIS A 233 -3.88 -24.10 22.12
N GLY A 234 -4.52 -24.90 22.95
CA GLY A 234 -4.67 -24.64 24.39
C GLY A 234 -5.47 -23.38 24.68
N HIS A 235 -5.43 -22.97 25.91
CA HIS A 235 -6.06 -21.74 26.41
C HIS A 235 -5.08 -20.97 27.28
N VAL A 236 -5.29 -19.68 27.41
CA VAL A 236 -4.44 -18.78 28.20
C VAL A 236 -5.28 -17.91 29.11
N THR A 237 -4.75 -17.62 30.29
CA THR A 237 -5.30 -16.65 31.22
C THR A 237 -4.34 -15.48 31.42
N SER A 238 -4.84 -14.35 31.89
CA SER A 238 -4.03 -13.15 32.15
C SER A 238 -2.91 -13.36 33.19
N SER A 239 -2.95 -14.45 33.96
CA SER A 239 -1.97 -14.78 35.00
C SER A 239 -0.92 -15.81 34.61
N ASP A 240 -1.02 -16.39 33.41
CA ASP A 240 -0.15 -17.45 32.95
C ASP A 240 1.28 -16.98 32.69
N ALA A 241 2.25 -17.82 33.04
CA ALA A 241 3.64 -17.60 32.73
C ALA A 241 3.93 -18.05 31.30
N LEU A 242 4.22 -17.08 30.42
CA LEU A 242 4.45 -17.28 28.99
C LEU A 242 5.92 -17.14 28.64
N THR A 243 6.27 -17.65 27.46
CA THR A 243 7.57 -17.48 26.83
C THR A 243 7.39 -17.16 25.34
N CYS A 244 8.28 -16.34 24.78
CA CYS A 244 8.35 -16.06 23.36
C CYS A 244 9.50 -16.84 22.74
N ILE A 245 9.25 -17.56 21.66
CA ILE A 245 10.27 -18.26 20.88
C ILE A 245 10.47 -17.45 19.59
N GLY A 246 11.64 -16.83 19.48
CA GLY A 246 12.05 -16.04 18.31
C GLY A 246 12.62 -16.87 17.18
N ALA A 247 13.19 -16.18 16.18
CA ALA A 247 13.83 -16.80 15.01
C ALA A 247 15.06 -17.65 15.39
N ASP A 248 15.73 -17.34 16.50
CA ASP A 248 16.87 -18.07 17.03
C ASP A 248 16.51 -19.38 17.76
N GLY A 249 15.21 -19.70 17.86
CA GLY A 249 14.68 -20.86 18.56
C GLY A 249 14.82 -20.79 20.09
N ARG A 250 15.25 -19.66 20.65
CA ARG A 250 15.43 -19.49 22.09
C ARG A 250 14.15 -18.94 22.72
N GLY A 251 13.75 -19.54 23.83
CA GLY A 251 12.63 -19.07 24.64
C GLY A 251 13.06 -17.91 25.55
N LYS A 252 12.38 -16.77 25.44
CA LYS A 252 12.52 -15.63 26.36
C LYS A 252 11.26 -15.53 27.22
N PRO A 253 11.37 -15.55 28.56
CA PRO A 253 10.19 -15.43 29.43
C PRO A 253 9.47 -14.09 29.18
N LEU A 254 8.15 -14.12 29.14
CA LEU A 254 7.28 -12.96 28.97
C LEU A 254 6.46 -12.70 30.22
N LYS A 255 6.32 -11.42 30.56
CA LYS A 255 5.35 -10.97 31.55
C LYS A 255 4.20 -10.28 30.84
N VAL A 256 3.13 -11.01 30.58
CA VAL A 256 1.91 -10.44 29.99
C VAL A 256 1.22 -9.60 31.05
N THR A 257 0.91 -8.35 30.71
CA THR A 257 0.20 -7.41 31.61
C THR A 257 -1.30 -7.39 31.35
N ARG A 258 -1.72 -7.68 30.11
CA ARG A 258 -3.13 -7.77 29.71
C ARG A 258 -3.33 -8.79 28.62
N LEU A 259 -4.46 -9.50 28.73
CA LEU A 259 -5.02 -10.36 27.70
C LEU A 259 -6.32 -9.71 27.22
N GLN A 260 -6.42 -9.47 25.91
CA GLN A 260 -7.53 -8.75 25.32
C GLN A 260 -8.06 -9.50 24.08
N SER A 261 -9.32 -9.31 23.74
CA SER A 261 -9.94 -9.86 22.53
C SER A 261 -10.85 -8.82 21.85
N TYR A 262 -11.09 -9.01 20.57
CA TYR A 262 -11.97 -8.11 19.79
C TYR A 262 -13.43 -8.38 20.13
N GLN A 263 -14.18 -7.31 20.45
CA GLN A 263 -15.62 -7.29 20.64
C GLN A 263 -16.20 -6.12 19.84
N GLY A 264 -16.85 -6.40 18.74
CA GLY A 264 -17.15 -5.38 17.75
C GLY A 264 -15.87 -4.83 17.16
N ILE A 265 -15.72 -3.52 17.19
CA ILE A 265 -14.53 -2.76 16.78
C ILE A 265 -13.58 -2.48 17.95
N SER A 266 -13.99 -2.75 19.17
CA SER A 266 -13.22 -2.43 20.38
C SER A 266 -12.41 -3.62 20.83
N ILE A 267 -11.27 -3.34 21.46
CA ILE A 267 -10.42 -4.32 22.12
C ILE A 267 -10.73 -4.26 23.61
N ASN A 268 -11.21 -5.36 24.18
CA ASN A 268 -11.60 -5.45 25.58
C ASN A 268 -10.79 -6.49 26.33
N ASP A 269 -10.54 -6.23 27.62
CA ASP A 269 -9.87 -7.19 28.50
C ASP A 269 -10.73 -8.45 28.69
N VAL A 270 -10.11 -9.61 28.59
CA VAL A 270 -10.74 -10.92 28.82
C VAL A 270 -9.93 -11.72 29.83
N GLU A 271 -10.64 -12.55 30.61
CA GLU A 271 -9.97 -13.41 31.61
C GLU A 271 -9.28 -14.60 30.95
N THR A 272 -9.89 -15.15 29.90
CA THR A 272 -9.41 -16.34 29.21
C THR A 272 -9.57 -16.20 27.71
N ALA A 273 -8.66 -16.80 26.92
CA ALA A 273 -8.76 -16.94 25.47
C ALA A 273 -8.77 -18.40 25.07
N GLN A 274 -9.59 -18.75 24.08
CA GLN A 274 -9.81 -20.10 23.59
C GLN A 274 -9.05 -20.36 22.28
N PRO A 275 -8.78 -21.63 21.92
CA PRO A 275 -8.21 -21.99 20.65
C PRO A 275 -9.03 -21.45 19.48
N GLY A 276 -8.37 -20.89 18.49
CA GLY A 276 -8.96 -20.28 17.32
C GLY A 276 -9.28 -18.78 17.45
N ASP A 277 -9.31 -18.23 18.68
CA ASP A 277 -9.61 -16.79 18.84
C ASP A 277 -8.41 -15.91 18.46
N ILE A 278 -8.69 -14.71 17.98
CA ILE A 278 -7.70 -13.67 17.72
C ILE A 278 -7.60 -12.80 18.97
N VAL A 279 -6.41 -12.81 19.56
CA VAL A 279 -6.15 -12.14 20.83
C VAL A 279 -5.05 -11.11 20.74
N VAL A 280 -5.05 -10.19 21.69
CA VAL A 280 -4.04 -9.14 21.86
C VAL A 280 -3.39 -9.31 23.21
N LEU A 281 -2.07 -9.50 23.21
CA LEU A 281 -1.24 -9.59 24.41
C LEU A 281 -0.44 -8.31 24.58
N ALA A 282 -0.53 -7.67 25.74
CA ALA A 282 0.17 -6.43 26.08
C ALA A 282 1.32 -6.65 27.07
N GLY A 283 2.28 -5.70 27.09
CA GLY A 283 3.41 -5.71 28.01
C GLY A 283 4.62 -6.49 27.51
N ILE A 284 4.77 -6.64 26.22
CA ILE A 284 5.80 -7.46 25.57
C ILE A 284 6.80 -6.54 24.85
N GLU A 285 8.05 -6.45 25.31
CA GLU A 285 9.03 -5.52 24.73
C GLU A 285 9.73 -6.08 23.48
N ASP A 286 10.09 -7.37 23.45
CA ASP A 286 10.99 -7.98 22.46
C ASP A 286 10.33 -9.01 21.54
N VAL A 287 9.04 -8.87 21.21
CA VAL A 287 8.33 -9.79 20.32
C VAL A 287 8.33 -9.27 18.91
N MET A 288 8.57 -10.16 17.94
CA MET A 288 8.55 -9.89 16.52
C MET A 288 7.43 -10.68 15.83
N ILE A 289 7.00 -10.21 14.66
CA ILE A 289 6.04 -10.96 13.86
C ILE A 289 6.65 -12.30 13.41
N GLY A 290 5.84 -13.36 13.49
CA GLY A 290 6.26 -14.73 13.24
C GLY A 290 6.85 -15.45 14.46
N ASP A 291 7.02 -14.77 15.60
CA ASP A 291 7.40 -15.43 16.85
C ASP A 291 6.22 -16.22 17.42
N THR A 292 6.53 -17.25 18.18
CA THR A 292 5.52 -18.05 18.89
C THR A 292 5.50 -17.68 20.37
N ILE A 293 4.33 -17.29 20.86
CA ILE A 293 4.10 -17.14 22.31
C ILE A 293 3.45 -18.42 22.81
N CYS A 294 4.05 -19.05 23.83
CA CYS A 294 3.59 -20.31 24.39
C CYS A 294 3.82 -20.39 25.90
N THR A 295 3.33 -21.47 26.53
CA THR A 295 3.58 -21.72 27.96
C THR A 295 5.06 -22.00 28.20
N GLN A 296 5.57 -21.66 29.40
CA GLN A 296 6.96 -21.92 29.78
C GLN A 296 7.25 -23.40 30.00
N VAL A 297 6.23 -24.20 30.37
CA VAL A 297 6.40 -25.61 30.78
C VAL A 297 6.76 -26.52 29.58
N ALA A 298 6.24 -26.24 28.40
CA ALA A 298 6.51 -27.03 27.18
C ALA A 298 6.64 -26.09 25.97
N PRO A 299 7.74 -25.35 25.86
CA PRO A 299 7.90 -24.39 24.79
C PRO A 299 8.07 -25.10 23.43
N LYS A 300 7.16 -24.85 22.49
CA LYS A 300 7.17 -25.40 21.13
C LYS A 300 6.83 -24.32 20.14
N ALA A 301 7.69 -24.11 19.15
CA ALA A 301 7.48 -23.09 18.12
C ALA A 301 6.48 -23.58 17.06
N LEU A 302 5.62 -22.67 16.61
CA LEU A 302 4.80 -22.84 15.41
C LEU A 302 5.61 -22.48 14.15
N PRO A 303 5.21 -22.96 12.96
CA PRO A 303 5.81 -22.52 11.71
C PRO A 303 5.73 -20.99 11.58
N ARG A 304 6.86 -20.35 11.26
CA ARG A 304 6.91 -18.89 11.14
C ARG A 304 6.19 -18.45 9.87
N ILE A 305 5.57 -17.27 9.94
CA ILE A 305 5.04 -16.60 8.76
C ILE A 305 6.22 -16.16 7.90
N THR A 306 6.25 -16.61 6.64
CA THR A 306 7.21 -16.14 5.65
C THR A 306 6.62 -14.92 4.96
N VAL A 307 7.29 -13.79 5.09
CA VAL A 307 6.95 -12.55 4.37
C VAL A 307 7.94 -12.38 3.25
N ASP A 308 7.46 -12.13 2.03
CA ASP A 308 8.33 -11.88 0.88
C ASP A 308 9.28 -10.72 1.14
N GLU A 309 10.47 -10.76 0.58
CA GLU A 309 11.50 -9.74 0.78
C GLU A 309 11.15 -8.42 0.10
N PRO A 310 11.64 -7.28 0.64
CA PRO A 310 11.53 -5.99 -0.01
C PRO A 310 12.14 -5.98 -1.42
N THR A 311 11.50 -5.28 -2.34
CA THR A 311 11.93 -5.15 -3.75
C THR A 311 12.38 -3.75 -4.13
N VAL A 312 12.00 -2.74 -3.33
CA VAL A 312 12.29 -1.32 -3.57
C VAL A 312 12.91 -0.70 -2.33
N PHE A 313 13.78 0.26 -2.51
CA PHE A 313 14.29 1.08 -1.41
C PHE A 313 14.29 2.56 -1.76
N MET A 314 14.27 3.40 -0.75
CA MET A 314 14.46 4.84 -0.82
C MET A 314 15.43 5.30 0.25
N ARG A 315 16.13 6.41 -0.02
CA ARG A 315 16.98 7.06 0.97
C ARG A 315 16.26 8.28 1.54
N ILE A 316 16.21 8.34 2.86
CA ILE A 316 15.64 9.46 3.60
C ILE A 316 16.76 10.24 4.26
N PHE A 317 16.80 11.54 4.02
CA PHE A 317 17.81 12.45 4.54
C PHE A 317 17.13 13.54 5.38
N CYS A 318 17.90 14.16 6.25
CA CYS A 318 17.46 15.38 6.89
C CYS A 318 17.29 16.49 5.87
N ASN A 319 16.32 17.38 6.08
CA ASN A 319 16.18 18.56 5.26
C ASN A 319 17.32 19.54 5.56
N THR A 320 18.16 19.78 4.55
CA THR A 320 19.30 20.71 4.59
C THR A 320 19.09 21.90 3.65
N SER A 321 17.87 22.13 3.20
CA SER A 321 17.55 23.26 2.32
C SER A 321 17.62 24.59 3.09
N PRO A 322 17.77 25.73 2.39
CA PRO A 322 17.69 27.04 3.01
C PRO A 322 16.33 27.35 3.68
N LEU A 323 15.28 26.61 3.35
CA LEU A 323 13.94 26.75 3.94
C LEU A 323 13.67 25.73 5.05
N ALA A 324 14.66 24.91 5.44
CA ALA A 324 14.49 23.90 6.48
C ALA A 324 14.08 24.54 7.83
N GLY A 325 13.11 23.90 8.52
CA GLY A 325 12.60 24.38 9.82
C GLY A 325 11.62 25.55 9.74
N THR A 326 11.25 26.00 8.52
CA THR A 326 10.26 27.09 8.38
C THR A 326 8.80 26.58 8.41
N GLU A 327 8.57 25.34 8.06
CA GLU A 327 7.23 24.76 7.92
C GLU A 327 6.97 23.58 8.85
N GLY A 328 8.01 22.80 9.19
CA GLY A 328 7.94 21.68 10.13
C GLY A 328 8.77 21.90 11.37
N THR A 329 8.46 21.13 12.41
CA THR A 329 9.13 21.24 13.72
C THR A 329 10.13 20.12 13.97
N ILE A 330 10.02 19.01 13.19
CA ILE A 330 10.80 17.78 13.41
C ILE A 330 11.65 17.51 12.18
N PHE A 331 12.92 17.90 12.21
CA PHE A 331 13.88 17.69 11.10
C PHE A 331 15.23 17.12 11.58
N GLN A 332 15.35 16.80 12.89
CA GLN A 332 16.59 16.27 13.47
C GLN A 332 16.78 14.79 13.09
N PRO A 333 18.02 14.34 12.75
CA PRO A 333 18.32 12.97 12.34
C PRO A 333 17.81 11.92 13.34
N ASN A 334 18.04 12.12 14.63
CA ASN A 334 17.65 11.17 15.66
C ASN A 334 16.14 10.98 15.73
N ARG A 335 15.36 12.05 15.55
CA ARG A 335 13.89 11.97 15.55
C ARG A 335 13.35 11.22 14.34
N ILE A 336 13.95 11.46 13.16
CA ILE A 336 13.62 10.72 11.93
C ILE A 336 13.96 9.25 12.12
N HIS A 337 15.16 8.94 12.64
CA HIS A 337 15.58 7.58 12.94
C HIS A 337 14.62 6.85 13.89
N ASP A 338 14.30 7.47 15.03
CA ASP A 338 13.41 6.89 16.04
C ASP A 338 12.01 6.60 15.45
N ARG A 339 11.50 7.51 14.60
CA ARG A 339 10.22 7.31 13.93
C ARG A 339 10.27 6.16 12.92
N LEU A 340 11.32 6.09 12.10
CA LEU A 340 11.53 5.00 11.16
C LEU A 340 11.72 3.66 11.88
N LEU A 341 12.44 3.65 12.99
CA LEU A 341 12.59 2.44 13.81
C LEU A 341 11.23 1.98 14.38
N LYS A 342 10.40 2.89 14.87
CA LYS A 342 9.03 2.56 15.31
C LYS A 342 8.20 1.94 14.17
N GLU A 343 8.37 2.42 12.95
CA GLU A 343 7.68 1.85 11.79
C GLU A 343 8.09 0.40 11.54
N THR A 344 9.39 0.09 11.58
CA THR A 344 9.86 -1.30 11.39
C THR A 344 9.37 -2.27 12.46
N LEU A 345 8.98 -1.76 13.62
CA LEU A 345 8.38 -2.57 14.68
C LEU A 345 6.92 -2.93 14.41
N ARG A 346 6.21 -2.07 13.66
CA ARG A 346 4.81 -2.29 13.27
C ARG A 346 4.68 -3.01 11.94
N ASN A 347 5.58 -2.71 11.00
CA ASN A 347 5.51 -3.22 9.65
C ASN A 347 6.79 -4.00 9.26
N VAL A 348 6.70 -5.33 9.27
CA VAL A 348 7.85 -6.20 8.91
C VAL A 348 8.21 -6.16 7.42
N SER A 349 7.32 -5.66 6.58
CA SER A 349 7.61 -5.46 5.16
C SER A 349 8.56 -4.28 4.94
N ILE A 350 8.74 -3.43 5.95
CA ILE A 350 9.66 -2.29 5.93
C ILE A 350 10.93 -2.67 6.70
N ARG A 351 12.08 -2.49 6.08
CA ARG A 351 13.40 -2.65 6.71
C ARG A 351 14.15 -1.33 6.70
N LEU A 352 14.80 -1.02 7.81
CA LEU A 352 15.65 0.17 7.97
C LEU A 352 17.10 -0.27 8.01
N GLU A 353 17.93 0.35 7.17
CA GLU A 353 19.38 0.20 7.19
C GLU A 353 20.04 1.56 7.36
N ILE A 354 21.07 1.61 8.19
CA ILE A 354 21.94 2.78 8.34
C ILE A 354 23.19 2.48 7.54
N PRO A 355 23.47 3.23 6.45
CA PRO A 355 24.69 3.01 5.67
C PRO A 355 25.92 3.23 6.54
N SER A 356 26.93 2.38 6.40
CA SER A 356 28.24 2.54 7.06
C SER A 356 29.01 3.74 6.52
N GLU A 357 28.78 4.08 5.26
CA GLU A 357 29.32 5.25 4.58
C GLU A 357 28.18 6.05 3.94
N GLY A 358 28.16 7.36 4.18
CA GLY A 358 27.15 8.25 3.64
C GLY A 358 26.18 8.80 4.68
N GLU A 359 25.36 9.75 4.25
CA GLU A 359 24.33 10.39 5.08
C GLU A 359 22.96 9.76 4.81
N GLY A 360 22.09 9.76 5.82
CA GLY A 360 20.69 9.39 5.71
C GLY A 360 20.38 7.94 6.09
N PHE A 361 19.16 7.53 5.82
CA PHE A 361 18.57 6.23 6.19
C PHE A 361 18.09 5.53 4.93
N VAL A 362 18.39 4.25 4.76
CA VAL A 362 17.86 3.41 3.67
C VAL A 362 16.63 2.69 4.19
N VAL A 363 15.48 3.01 3.61
CA VAL A 363 14.21 2.36 3.93
C VAL A 363 13.83 1.47 2.77
N LYS A 364 13.68 0.16 3.03
CA LYS A 364 13.31 -0.85 2.05
C LYS A 364 11.86 -1.24 2.25
N GLY A 365 11.12 -1.42 1.14
CA GLY A 365 9.72 -1.82 1.13
C GLY A 365 9.38 -2.68 -0.09
N ARG A 366 8.13 -3.12 -0.18
CA ARG A 366 7.65 -3.96 -1.29
C ARG A 366 7.35 -3.18 -2.56
N GLY A 367 6.94 -1.91 -2.43
CA GLY A 367 6.60 -1.06 -3.57
C GLY A 367 6.76 0.42 -3.28
N GLU A 368 6.71 1.24 -4.33
CA GLU A 368 6.83 2.69 -4.22
C GLU A 368 5.68 3.32 -3.43
N PHE A 369 4.47 2.76 -3.58
CA PHE A 369 3.28 3.28 -2.91
C PHE A 369 3.33 3.08 -1.39
N GLN A 370 3.83 1.93 -0.91
CA GLN A 370 4.05 1.67 0.52
C GLN A 370 4.99 2.71 1.13
N LEU A 371 6.11 3.01 0.44
CA LEU A 371 7.08 4.00 0.91
C LEU A 371 6.52 5.44 0.84
N ALA A 372 5.73 5.76 -0.18
CA ALA A 372 5.06 7.05 -0.30
C ALA A 372 4.06 7.29 0.85
N ILE A 373 3.31 6.26 1.26
CA ILE A 373 2.39 6.33 2.41
C ILE A 373 3.16 6.57 3.71
N LEU A 374 4.28 5.89 3.93
CA LEU A 374 5.12 6.14 5.09
C LEU A 374 5.58 7.60 5.15
N ILE A 375 6.08 8.14 4.03
CA ILE A 375 6.55 9.53 3.94
C ILE A 375 5.39 10.50 4.19
N GLU A 376 4.22 10.25 3.60
CA GLU A 376 3.03 11.10 3.79
C GLU A 376 2.53 11.06 5.25
N THR A 377 2.60 9.91 5.90
CA THR A 377 2.27 9.77 7.33
C THR A 377 3.23 10.61 8.18
N MET A 378 4.55 10.49 7.94
CA MET A 378 5.54 11.28 8.64
C MET A 378 5.37 12.79 8.37
N ARG A 379 5.02 13.17 7.13
CA ARG A 379 4.71 14.56 6.77
C ARG A 379 3.58 15.13 7.63
N ARG A 380 2.50 14.38 7.81
CA ARG A 380 1.34 14.76 8.65
C ARG A 380 1.66 14.81 10.14
N GLU A 381 2.60 13.99 10.59
CA GLU A 381 3.13 14.02 11.95
C GLU A 381 4.05 15.24 12.22
N GLY A 382 4.32 16.07 11.21
CA GLY A 382 5.10 17.31 11.34
C GLY A 382 6.58 17.17 11.01
N PHE A 383 7.01 16.07 10.40
CA PHE A 383 8.39 15.86 9.97
C PHE A 383 8.73 16.64 8.71
N GLU A 384 9.97 17.16 8.66
CA GLU A 384 10.63 17.63 7.45
C GLU A 384 11.78 16.72 7.08
N MET A 385 11.82 16.30 5.81
CA MET A 385 12.85 15.40 5.30
C MET A 385 13.08 15.60 3.81
N CYS A 386 14.22 15.12 3.31
CA CYS A 386 14.46 14.96 1.88
C CYS A 386 14.46 13.48 1.54
N VAL A 387 13.87 13.11 0.41
CA VAL A 387 13.80 11.72 -0.04
C VAL A 387 14.35 11.58 -1.44
N SER A 388 15.06 10.45 -1.68
CA SER A 388 15.57 10.10 -3.00
C SER A 388 14.47 9.45 -3.85
N ARG A 389 14.77 9.27 -5.13
CA ARG A 389 13.97 8.44 -6.01
C ARG A 389 13.89 7.01 -5.46
N PRO A 390 12.74 6.30 -5.64
CA PRO A 390 12.65 4.87 -5.39
C PRO A 390 13.58 4.11 -6.34
N GLU A 391 14.36 3.19 -5.78
CA GLU A 391 15.28 2.31 -6.51
C GLU A 391 14.91 0.85 -6.25
N VAL A 392 15.08 -0.03 -7.27
CA VAL A 392 14.82 -1.47 -7.10
C VAL A 392 16.03 -2.18 -6.50
N ILE A 393 15.76 -3.22 -5.72
CA ILE A 393 16.79 -4.06 -5.11
C ILE A 393 17.20 -5.15 -6.10
N CYS A 394 18.35 -4.97 -6.75
CA CYS A 394 18.95 -6.00 -7.60
C CYS A 394 19.72 -7.04 -6.78
N ARG A 395 19.83 -8.26 -7.29
CA ARG A 395 20.58 -9.37 -6.68
C ARG A 395 21.69 -9.84 -7.59
N GLN A 396 22.77 -10.32 -7.01
CA GLN A 396 23.85 -10.96 -7.76
C GLN A 396 23.75 -12.47 -7.55
N VAL A 397 23.42 -13.21 -8.62
CA VAL A 397 23.29 -14.67 -8.60
C VAL A 397 24.20 -15.23 -9.68
N ASP A 398 25.09 -16.15 -9.32
CA ASP A 398 26.06 -16.77 -10.23
C ASP A 398 26.91 -15.77 -11.04
N GLY A 399 27.24 -14.62 -10.42
CA GLY A 399 28.02 -13.54 -11.06
C GLY A 399 27.24 -12.66 -12.03
N LYS A 400 25.95 -12.92 -12.24
CA LYS A 400 25.05 -12.10 -13.06
C LYS A 400 24.16 -11.24 -12.18
N MET A 401 23.95 -10.00 -12.61
CA MET A 401 22.98 -9.10 -11.98
C MET A 401 21.57 -9.50 -12.39
N GLN A 402 20.69 -9.68 -11.42
CA GLN A 402 19.28 -9.94 -11.62
C GLN A 402 18.45 -8.80 -11.03
N GLU A 403 17.34 -8.48 -11.70
CA GLU A 403 16.39 -7.46 -11.28
C GLU A 403 14.99 -8.06 -11.05
N PRO A 404 14.17 -7.46 -10.15
CA PRO A 404 12.81 -7.93 -9.90
C PRO A 404 11.94 -7.70 -11.13
N ILE A 405 11.16 -8.72 -11.49
CA ILE A 405 10.22 -8.71 -12.62
C ILE A 405 8.80 -8.81 -12.10
N GLU A 406 7.96 -7.94 -12.61
CA GLU A 406 6.53 -7.93 -12.29
C GLU A 406 5.69 -8.45 -13.45
N HIS A 407 4.61 -9.11 -13.09
CA HIS A 407 3.51 -9.42 -13.99
C HIS A 407 2.55 -8.24 -13.94
N LEU A 408 2.47 -7.50 -15.02
CA LEU A 408 1.63 -6.32 -15.16
C LEU A 408 0.35 -6.69 -15.89
N TYR A 409 -0.79 -6.40 -15.26
CA TYR A 409 -2.12 -6.44 -15.84
C TYR A 409 -2.60 -5.04 -16.16
N VAL A 410 -3.10 -4.86 -17.36
CA VAL A 410 -3.69 -3.62 -17.82
C VAL A 410 -5.07 -3.90 -18.39
N ASP A 411 -6.08 -3.18 -17.91
CA ASP A 411 -7.43 -3.17 -18.45
C ASP A 411 -7.75 -1.77 -18.95
N CYS A 412 -7.99 -1.61 -20.24
CA CYS A 412 -8.27 -0.30 -20.84
C CYS A 412 -9.23 -0.41 -22.03
N ALA A 413 -9.80 0.73 -22.45
CA ALA A 413 -10.59 0.75 -23.67
C ALA A 413 -9.70 0.42 -24.88
N GLU A 414 -10.25 -0.31 -25.85
CA GLU A 414 -9.55 -0.80 -27.04
C GLU A 414 -8.85 0.32 -27.83
N ILE A 415 -9.42 1.52 -27.83
CA ILE A 415 -8.83 2.71 -28.48
C ILE A 415 -7.46 3.12 -27.91
N TYR A 416 -7.16 2.77 -26.65
CA TYR A 416 -5.89 3.10 -25.99
C TYR A 416 -4.86 1.97 -26.07
N GLN A 417 -5.22 0.79 -26.54
CA GLN A 417 -4.34 -0.38 -26.63
C GLN A 417 -3.00 -0.08 -27.30
N GLY A 418 -3.04 0.65 -28.42
CA GLY A 418 -1.84 0.95 -29.21
C GLY A 418 -0.82 1.78 -28.42
N ILE A 419 -1.25 2.89 -27.80
CA ILE A 419 -0.36 3.77 -27.04
C ILE A 419 0.18 3.09 -25.79
N VAL A 420 -0.66 2.35 -25.08
CA VAL A 420 -0.28 1.59 -23.86
C VAL A 420 0.77 0.53 -24.20
N THR A 421 0.52 -0.30 -25.22
CA THR A 421 1.47 -1.34 -25.65
C THR A 421 2.79 -0.74 -26.11
N GLN A 422 2.76 0.35 -26.87
CA GLN A 422 3.98 1.04 -27.32
C GLN A 422 4.82 1.52 -26.13
N LYS A 423 4.20 2.19 -25.15
CA LYS A 423 4.90 2.75 -23.99
C LYS A 423 5.47 1.66 -23.09
N ILE A 424 4.71 0.60 -22.83
CA ILE A 424 5.19 -0.53 -22.03
C ILE A 424 6.37 -1.24 -22.71
N ASN A 425 6.33 -1.41 -24.03
CA ASN A 425 7.46 -1.99 -24.79
C ASN A 425 8.70 -1.10 -24.72
N MET A 426 8.56 0.24 -24.82
CA MET A 426 9.66 1.19 -24.63
C MET A 426 10.27 1.07 -23.21
N ARG A 427 9.46 0.71 -22.22
CA ARG A 427 9.85 0.44 -20.83
C ARG A 427 10.30 -0.99 -20.58
N LYS A 428 10.76 -1.72 -21.63
CA LYS A 428 11.26 -3.11 -21.54
C LYS A 428 10.20 -4.15 -21.18
N GLY A 429 8.92 -3.80 -21.18
CA GLY A 429 7.84 -4.77 -20.98
C GLY A 429 7.69 -5.71 -22.15
N ARG A 430 7.41 -6.98 -21.86
CA ARG A 430 7.15 -8.04 -22.85
C ARG A 430 5.72 -8.53 -22.70
N MET A 431 4.91 -8.39 -23.74
CA MET A 431 3.53 -8.90 -23.74
C MET A 431 3.52 -10.42 -23.61
N ILE A 432 2.68 -10.93 -22.71
CA ILE A 432 2.49 -12.36 -22.46
C ILE A 432 1.15 -12.80 -23.02
N ASN A 433 0.09 -12.02 -22.75
CA ASN A 433 -1.27 -12.37 -23.10
C ASN A 433 -2.08 -11.16 -23.55
N TYR A 434 -3.10 -11.41 -24.34
CA TYR A 434 -4.06 -10.44 -24.85
C TYR A 434 -5.46 -11.05 -24.84
N GLY A 435 -6.41 -10.36 -24.22
CA GLY A 435 -7.81 -10.75 -24.19
C GLY A 435 -8.73 -9.58 -24.54
N SER A 436 -9.71 -9.83 -25.40
CA SER A 436 -10.80 -8.88 -25.67
C SER A 436 -12.10 -9.44 -25.10
N HIS A 437 -12.80 -8.64 -24.30
CA HIS A 437 -14.05 -9.04 -23.64
C HIS A 437 -15.31 -8.69 -24.44
N GLY A 438 -15.18 -8.21 -25.70
CA GLY A 438 -16.33 -7.86 -26.54
C GLY A 438 -17.12 -6.61 -26.11
N THR A 439 -16.73 -5.99 -24.99
CA THR A 439 -17.37 -4.78 -24.43
C THR A 439 -16.67 -3.48 -24.83
N GLY A 440 -15.74 -3.53 -25.81
CA GLY A 440 -14.88 -2.41 -26.19
C GLY A 440 -13.72 -2.17 -25.19
N ARG A 441 -13.47 -3.09 -24.26
CA ARG A 441 -12.31 -3.12 -23.37
C ARG A 441 -11.39 -4.29 -23.70
N VAL A 442 -10.11 -4.10 -23.47
CA VAL A 442 -9.06 -5.10 -23.68
C VAL A 442 -8.27 -5.30 -22.39
N ARG A 443 -7.90 -6.54 -22.13
CA ARG A 443 -6.98 -6.93 -21.07
C ARG A 443 -5.64 -7.31 -21.69
N LEU A 444 -4.58 -6.68 -21.21
CA LEU A 444 -3.22 -6.89 -21.67
C LEU A 444 -2.38 -7.38 -20.48
N GLU A 445 -1.54 -8.36 -20.70
CA GLU A 445 -0.63 -8.89 -19.70
C GLU A 445 0.81 -8.78 -20.17
N PHE A 446 1.68 -8.28 -19.29
CA PHE A 446 3.09 -8.09 -19.60
C PHE A 446 3.97 -8.61 -18.46
N LYS A 447 5.18 -9.06 -18.82
CA LYS A 447 6.32 -9.12 -17.88
C LYS A 447 7.16 -7.86 -18.06
N ILE A 448 7.46 -7.17 -16.96
CA ILE A 448 8.19 -5.91 -16.99
C ILE A 448 9.11 -5.80 -15.77
N PRO A 449 10.34 -5.26 -15.91
CA PRO A 449 11.17 -4.96 -14.76
C PRO A 449 10.52 -3.92 -13.84
N SER A 450 10.53 -4.15 -12.51
CA SER A 450 9.89 -3.25 -11.53
C SER A 450 10.38 -1.81 -11.65
N ARG A 451 11.68 -1.58 -11.92
CA ARG A 451 12.24 -0.23 -12.12
C ARG A 451 11.63 0.51 -13.31
N CYS A 452 11.11 -0.21 -14.31
CA CYS A 452 10.49 0.36 -15.49
C CYS A 452 9.01 0.72 -15.27
N LEU A 453 8.38 0.23 -14.19
CA LEU A 453 7.04 0.63 -13.76
C LEU A 453 7.04 1.91 -12.93
N ILE A 454 8.14 2.20 -12.23
CA ILE A 454 8.28 3.44 -11.46
C ILE A 454 8.03 4.65 -12.37
N GLY A 455 7.03 5.48 -11.99
CA GLY A 455 6.63 6.65 -12.75
C GLY A 455 5.76 6.38 -14.00
N TYR A 456 5.27 5.17 -14.21
CA TYR A 456 4.39 4.87 -15.35
C TYR A 456 2.91 5.06 -15.03
N HIS A 457 2.51 4.96 -13.78
CA HIS A 457 1.10 4.99 -13.38
C HIS A 457 0.37 6.29 -13.80
N ASP A 458 0.95 7.45 -13.52
CA ASP A 458 0.36 8.75 -13.89
C ASP A 458 0.32 8.97 -15.40
N GLU A 459 1.38 8.50 -16.10
CA GLU A 459 1.44 8.53 -17.56
C GLU A 459 0.34 7.66 -18.16
N PHE A 460 0.14 6.46 -17.62
CA PHE A 460 -0.91 5.52 -18.02
C PHE A 460 -2.32 6.10 -17.81
N LEU A 461 -2.57 6.71 -16.66
CA LEU A 461 -3.86 7.37 -16.38
C LEU A 461 -4.11 8.53 -17.34
N THR A 462 -3.10 9.30 -17.67
CA THR A 462 -3.20 10.38 -18.67
C THR A 462 -3.54 9.84 -20.05
N ASP A 463 -2.86 8.80 -20.50
CA ASP A 463 -3.08 8.17 -21.82
C ASP A 463 -4.46 7.55 -21.96
N THR A 464 -4.95 6.97 -20.87
CA THR A 464 -6.28 6.31 -20.81
C THR A 464 -7.40 7.24 -20.34
N ARG A 465 -7.11 8.54 -20.16
CA ARG A 465 -8.05 9.57 -19.64
C ARG A 465 -8.70 9.15 -18.31
N GLY A 466 -7.93 8.51 -17.44
CA GLY A 466 -8.38 8.05 -16.13
C GLY A 466 -9.29 6.81 -16.15
N THR A 467 -9.53 6.19 -17.31
CA THR A 467 -10.43 5.02 -17.44
C THR A 467 -9.71 3.68 -17.43
N GLY A 468 -8.37 3.69 -17.54
CA GLY A 468 -7.55 2.49 -17.49
C GLY A 468 -7.32 2.02 -16.05
N ILE A 469 -7.24 0.70 -15.89
CA ILE A 469 -6.90 0.06 -14.62
C ILE A 469 -5.60 -0.71 -14.83
N MET A 470 -4.66 -0.53 -13.91
CA MET A 470 -3.36 -1.17 -13.96
C MET A 470 -3.04 -1.78 -12.59
N SER A 471 -2.51 -2.99 -12.58
CA SER A 471 -2.03 -3.65 -11.37
C SER A 471 -0.87 -4.57 -11.71
N SER A 472 0.08 -4.68 -10.78
CA SER A 472 1.23 -5.56 -10.96
C SER A 472 1.53 -6.33 -9.67
N TYR A 473 2.22 -7.46 -9.80
CA TYR A 473 2.78 -8.20 -8.68
C TYR A 473 4.10 -8.85 -9.07
N LEU A 474 4.99 -9.02 -8.09
CA LEU A 474 6.29 -9.65 -8.28
C LEU A 474 6.14 -11.11 -8.69
N VAL A 475 6.81 -11.51 -9.77
CA VAL A 475 6.88 -12.92 -10.22
C VAL A 475 8.20 -13.57 -9.79
N GLY A 476 9.28 -12.78 -9.72
CA GLY A 476 10.61 -13.29 -9.39
C GLY A 476 11.69 -12.36 -9.88
N TYR A 477 12.88 -12.91 -10.10
CA TYR A 477 14.05 -12.18 -10.57
C TYR A 477 14.50 -12.75 -11.92
N GLU A 478 14.79 -11.87 -12.89
CA GLU A 478 15.40 -12.25 -14.17
C GLU A 478 16.68 -11.43 -14.39
N GLU A 479 17.49 -11.80 -15.40
CA GLU A 479 18.73 -11.11 -15.75
C GLU A 479 18.44 -9.63 -16.13
N TYR A 480 19.30 -8.72 -15.67
CA TYR A 480 19.18 -7.28 -15.88
C TYR A 480 19.07 -6.92 -17.37
N CYS A 481 18.00 -6.25 -17.76
CA CYS A 481 17.64 -5.94 -19.15
C CYS A 481 18.35 -4.69 -19.73
N GLY A 482 19.39 -4.17 -19.07
CA GLY A 482 20.10 -2.96 -19.52
C GLY A 482 19.42 -1.66 -19.11
N ASP A 483 20.06 -0.53 -19.34
CA ASP A 483 19.60 0.78 -18.86
C ASP A 483 18.28 1.23 -19.46
N PHE A 484 17.55 2.01 -18.67
CA PHE A 484 16.27 2.59 -19.01
C PHE A 484 16.20 4.04 -18.51
N THR A 485 15.75 4.95 -19.37
CA THR A 485 15.54 6.35 -19.03
C THR A 485 14.05 6.59 -18.72
N SER A 486 13.74 6.89 -17.46
CA SER A 486 12.34 7.07 -17.01
C SER A 486 11.72 8.39 -17.44
N ARG A 487 12.49 9.47 -17.50
CA ARG A 487 12.04 10.82 -17.87
C ARG A 487 12.96 11.43 -18.92
N PHE A 488 12.40 11.79 -20.07
CA PHE A 488 13.13 12.43 -21.18
C PHE A 488 13.23 13.94 -21.01
N SER A 489 12.29 14.57 -20.29
CA SER A 489 12.28 16.02 -20.03
C SER A 489 13.37 16.43 -19.03
N GLY A 490 13.87 17.65 -19.17
CA GLY A 490 14.79 18.28 -18.22
C GLY A 490 14.06 18.96 -17.06
N SER A 491 14.81 19.61 -16.19
CA SER A 491 14.32 20.41 -15.07
C SER A 491 14.60 21.90 -15.30
N ILE A 492 13.66 22.75 -14.90
CA ILE A 492 13.87 24.20 -14.79
C ILE A 492 14.33 24.45 -13.36
N VAL A 493 15.58 24.89 -13.16
CA VAL A 493 16.23 24.99 -11.86
C VAL A 493 16.48 26.46 -11.51
N ALA A 494 16.23 26.85 -10.27
CA ALA A 494 16.53 28.22 -9.83
C ALA A 494 18.04 28.43 -9.64
N ASP A 495 18.56 29.55 -10.18
CA ASP A 495 19.98 29.94 -10.11
C ASP A 495 20.34 30.71 -8.84
N ARG A 496 19.34 31.11 -8.03
CA ARG A 496 19.47 31.91 -6.80
C ARG A 496 18.31 31.72 -5.85
N ALA A 497 18.38 32.34 -4.69
CA ALA A 497 17.26 32.46 -3.76
C ALA A 497 16.44 33.72 -4.05
N GLY A 498 15.14 33.68 -3.75
CA GLY A 498 14.22 34.81 -3.90
C GLY A 498 12.76 34.45 -3.72
N VAL A 499 11.89 35.35 -4.19
CA VAL A 499 10.44 35.15 -4.25
C VAL A 499 10.00 35.23 -5.71
N ALA A 500 9.19 34.29 -6.14
CA ALA A 500 8.74 34.19 -7.53
C ALA A 500 7.85 35.39 -7.90
N VAL A 501 8.13 36.02 -9.05
CA VAL A 501 7.36 37.17 -9.57
C VAL A 501 6.64 36.79 -10.85
N ALA A 502 5.40 37.30 -11.02
CA ALA A 502 4.56 37.00 -12.17
C ALA A 502 5.24 37.24 -13.51
N TYR A 503 6.00 38.32 -13.65
CA TYR A 503 6.72 38.66 -14.89
C TYR A 503 7.78 37.61 -15.27
N ALA A 504 8.53 37.11 -14.28
CA ALA A 504 9.53 36.07 -14.53
C ALA A 504 8.86 34.74 -14.92
N LEU A 505 7.81 34.33 -14.20
CA LEU A 505 7.08 33.10 -14.47
C LEU A 505 6.45 33.13 -15.87
N TRP A 506 5.84 34.25 -16.27
CA TRP A 506 5.30 34.43 -17.61
C TRP A 506 6.36 34.22 -18.70
N GLY A 507 7.57 34.74 -18.51
CA GLY A 507 8.68 34.53 -19.42
C GLY A 507 9.26 33.11 -19.46
N LEU A 508 8.85 32.25 -18.53
CA LEU A 508 9.29 30.85 -18.42
C LEU A 508 8.24 29.85 -18.92
N GLU A 509 6.97 30.24 -19.10
CA GLU A 509 5.89 29.36 -19.58
C GLU A 509 6.20 28.68 -20.91
N ASP A 510 6.82 29.38 -21.85
CA ASP A 510 7.21 28.83 -23.16
C ASP A 510 8.28 27.72 -23.06
N ARG A 511 8.99 27.65 -21.92
CA ARG A 511 10.08 26.69 -21.69
C ARG A 511 9.59 25.37 -21.07
N GLY A 512 8.42 25.40 -20.42
CA GLY A 512 7.88 24.21 -19.79
C GLY A 512 6.78 24.46 -18.78
N ARG A 513 6.41 23.42 -18.07
CA ARG A 513 5.37 23.43 -17.04
C ARG A 513 5.95 23.92 -15.72
N LEU A 514 5.35 24.95 -15.11
CA LEU A 514 5.83 25.53 -13.86
C LEU A 514 5.11 24.93 -12.65
N PHE A 515 5.86 24.81 -11.52
CA PHE A 515 5.36 24.30 -10.25
C PHE A 515 5.11 25.42 -9.23
N LEU A 516 5.69 26.61 -9.44
CA LEU A 516 5.58 27.78 -8.55
C LEU A 516 4.43 28.69 -8.96
N VAL A 517 3.85 29.36 -7.95
CA VAL A 517 2.95 30.50 -8.14
C VAL A 517 3.68 31.81 -7.76
N PRO A 518 3.22 32.99 -8.25
CA PRO A 518 3.76 34.26 -7.80
C PRO A 518 3.64 34.42 -6.29
N GLY A 519 4.72 34.81 -5.64
CA GLY A 519 4.81 34.95 -4.17
C GLY A 519 5.45 33.76 -3.46
N ASP A 520 5.68 32.64 -4.13
CA ASP A 520 6.36 31.49 -3.54
C ASP A 520 7.85 31.76 -3.31
N PRO A 521 8.38 31.43 -2.12
CA PRO A 521 9.81 31.48 -1.87
C PRO A 521 10.52 30.33 -2.58
N PHE A 522 11.68 30.60 -3.13
CA PHE A 522 12.54 29.62 -3.76
C PHE A 522 14.01 29.85 -3.40
N TYR A 523 14.87 28.86 -3.63
CA TYR A 523 16.31 28.91 -3.37
C TYR A 523 17.13 28.32 -4.51
N GLU A 524 18.43 28.62 -4.56
CA GLU A 524 19.35 28.07 -5.58
C GLU A 524 19.32 26.54 -5.60
N GLY A 525 19.15 25.93 -6.77
CA GLY A 525 19.07 24.49 -6.92
C GLY A 525 17.66 23.90 -6.72
N MET A 526 16.66 24.73 -6.36
CA MET A 526 15.26 24.29 -6.33
C MET A 526 14.74 24.10 -7.75
N ILE A 527 14.03 23.01 -8.01
CA ILE A 527 13.37 22.75 -9.30
C ILE A 527 12.02 23.45 -9.29
N VAL A 528 11.86 24.40 -10.18
CA VAL A 528 10.70 25.29 -10.28
C VAL A 528 9.74 24.92 -11.40
N GLY A 529 10.13 23.95 -12.24
CA GLY A 529 9.31 23.46 -13.34
C GLY A 529 9.95 22.32 -14.11
N GLU A 530 9.17 21.73 -15.01
CA GLU A 530 9.59 20.72 -15.97
C GLU A 530 9.95 21.40 -17.29
N HIS A 531 11.13 21.10 -17.84
CA HIS A 531 11.58 21.67 -19.11
C HIS A 531 11.08 20.84 -20.30
N ASN A 532 10.61 21.48 -21.35
CA ASN A 532 10.13 20.81 -22.58
C ASN A 532 11.25 20.08 -23.36
N ARG A 533 12.53 20.29 -23.00
CA ARG A 533 13.70 19.65 -23.63
C ARG A 533 14.41 18.72 -22.66
N PRO A 534 15.25 17.80 -23.15
CA PRO A 534 15.93 16.81 -22.28
C PRO A 534 16.94 17.42 -21.31
N ASN A 535 17.46 18.62 -21.59
CA ASN A 535 18.47 19.27 -20.76
C ASN A 535 17.86 20.14 -19.67
N ASP A 536 18.53 20.20 -18.53
CA ASP A 536 18.20 21.12 -17.46
C ASP A 536 18.61 22.56 -17.86
N ILE A 537 17.87 23.54 -17.33
CA ILE A 537 18.17 24.96 -17.50
C ILE A 537 18.13 25.69 -16.16
N ASP A 538 19.13 26.52 -15.91
CA ASP A 538 19.15 27.43 -14.76
C ASP A 538 18.45 28.74 -15.12
N VAL A 539 17.57 29.22 -14.22
CA VAL A 539 16.70 30.37 -14.46
C VAL A 539 16.58 31.25 -13.20
N ASN A 540 16.20 32.50 -13.40
CA ASN A 540 15.88 33.42 -12.31
C ASN A 540 14.36 33.69 -12.23
N PRO A 541 13.61 33.04 -11.30
CA PRO A 541 12.18 33.25 -11.12
C PRO A 541 11.83 34.59 -10.42
N ALA A 542 12.82 35.33 -9.89
CA ALA A 542 12.63 36.63 -9.27
C ALA A 542 12.97 37.81 -10.19
N ARG A 543 13.10 37.57 -11.51
CA ARG A 543 13.46 38.63 -12.46
C ARG A 543 12.31 39.61 -12.62
N GLU A 544 12.50 40.84 -12.16
CA GLU A 544 11.55 41.94 -12.31
C GLU A 544 11.60 42.55 -13.71
N LYS A 545 10.49 43.17 -14.15
CA LYS A 545 10.42 43.95 -15.39
C LYS A 545 11.27 45.19 -15.20
N LYS A 546 12.29 45.38 -16.05
CA LYS A 546 13.06 46.65 -16.06
C LYS A 546 12.13 47.76 -16.59
N LEU A 547 11.90 48.74 -15.75
CA LEU A 547 11.19 49.97 -16.15
C LEU A 547 12.05 50.74 -17.15
N SER A 548 11.71 50.63 -18.44
CA SER A 548 12.52 51.26 -19.51
C SER A 548 11.99 52.62 -19.96
N ASN A 549 10.75 53.06 -19.58
CA ASN A 549 10.19 54.34 -19.98
C ASN A 549 9.10 54.84 -19.01
N MET A 550 9.18 56.06 -18.52
CA MET A 550 8.16 56.69 -17.68
C MET A 550 6.78 56.80 -18.32
N ARG A 551 6.67 56.80 -19.67
CA ARG A 551 5.39 56.82 -20.41
C ARG A 551 4.69 55.50 -20.53
N ALA A 552 5.35 54.37 -20.27
CA ALA A 552 4.78 53.00 -20.31
C ALA A 552 4.31 52.53 -18.92
N ALA A 553 4.61 53.23 -17.83
CA ALA A 553 4.21 52.87 -16.48
C ALA A 553 2.67 52.88 -16.23
N GLY A 554 1.87 53.43 -17.15
CA GLY A 554 0.41 53.47 -17.04
C GLY A 554 -0.35 52.38 -17.84
N ARG A 555 0.37 51.48 -18.55
CA ARG A 555 -0.19 50.33 -19.23
C ARG A 555 0.50 49.06 -18.75
N ASP A 556 0.23 48.65 -17.49
CA ASP A 556 0.46 47.29 -17.09
C ASP A 556 -0.69 46.46 -17.62
N ASP A 557 -0.46 45.78 -18.75
CA ASP A 557 -1.33 44.70 -19.20
C ASP A 557 -1.31 43.65 -18.11
N ASN A 558 -2.50 43.21 -17.66
CA ASN A 558 -2.63 42.12 -16.69
C ASN A 558 -1.92 40.88 -17.26
N ILE A 559 -0.89 40.43 -16.56
CA ILE A 559 -0.19 39.18 -16.89
C ILE A 559 -1.11 38.04 -16.51
N LEU A 560 -1.69 37.38 -17.52
CA LEU A 560 -2.43 36.14 -17.32
C LEU A 560 -1.42 35.00 -17.35
N LEU A 561 -1.24 34.33 -16.21
CA LEU A 561 -0.42 33.13 -16.09
C LEU A 561 -1.29 31.89 -16.27
N SER A 562 -0.73 30.88 -16.92
CA SER A 562 -1.29 29.54 -16.91
C SER A 562 -1.29 29.02 -15.47
N PRO A 563 -2.32 28.26 -15.04
CA PRO A 563 -2.34 27.71 -13.67
C PRO A 563 -1.08 26.88 -13.42
N ALA A 564 -0.39 27.17 -12.32
CA ALA A 564 0.72 26.34 -11.86
C ALA A 564 0.20 24.93 -11.54
N SER A 565 1.04 23.94 -11.75
CA SER A 565 0.68 22.54 -11.50
C SER A 565 1.59 21.98 -10.39
N PRO A 566 1.31 22.29 -9.11
CA PRO A 566 2.07 21.69 -8.02
C PRO A 566 1.92 20.17 -8.05
N LEU A 567 3.00 19.47 -7.75
CA LEU A 567 3.04 18.01 -7.76
C LEU A 567 2.58 17.48 -6.40
N THR A 568 1.82 16.39 -6.42
CA THR A 568 1.58 15.58 -5.22
C THR A 568 2.88 14.87 -4.81
N LEU A 569 2.93 14.28 -3.61
CA LEU A 569 4.12 13.55 -3.17
C LEU A 569 4.47 12.41 -4.13
N GLU A 570 3.47 11.62 -4.53
CA GLU A 570 3.66 10.51 -5.47
C GLU A 570 4.18 10.99 -6.82
N GLN A 571 3.57 12.04 -7.37
CA GLN A 571 4.02 12.65 -8.63
C GLN A 571 5.45 13.19 -8.51
N ALA A 572 5.78 13.78 -7.38
CA ALA A 572 7.13 14.28 -7.12
C ALA A 572 8.17 13.15 -7.08
N LEU A 573 7.86 12.02 -6.39
CA LEU A 573 8.72 10.85 -6.32
C LEU A 573 8.94 10.19 -7.69
N GLN A 574 7.90 10.17 -8.52
CA GLN A 574 7.96 9.63 -9.87
C GLN A 574 8.69 10.55 -10.86
N PHE A 575 8.63 11.86 -10.60
CA PHE A 575 9.23 12.87 -11.47
C PHE A 575 10.75 12.94 -11.33
N ILE A 576 11.31 12.81 -10.12
CA ILE A 576 12.74 13.05 -9.87
C ILE A 576 13.67 12.06 -10.56
N LYS A 577 14.85 12.54 -10.97
CA LYS A 577 16.00 11.76 -11.49
C LYS A 577 16.97 11.42 -10.35
N ASP A 578 18.01 10.64 -10.65
CA ASP A 578 19.00 10.19 -9.67
C ASP A 578 19.81 11.35 -9.03
N ASP A 579 19.88 12.50 -9.70
CA ASP A 579 20.53 13.72 -9.20
C ASP A 579 19.57 14.72 -8.55
N GLU A 580 18.34 14.30 -8.31
CA GLU A 580 17.25 15.10 -7.76
C GLU A 580 16.69 14.49 -6.48
N MET A 581 16.07 15.30 -5.64
CA MET A 581 15.43 14.90 -4.39
C MET A 581 14.10 15.61 -4.21
N VAL A 582 13.19 14.97 -3.48
CA VAL A 582 11.97 15.61 -2.99
C VAL A 582 12.21 16.13 -1.58
N GLU A 583 11.98 17.42 -1.37
CA GLU A 583 11.91 18.05 -0.06
C GLU A 583 10.45 17.97 0.41
N VAL A 584 10.22 17.20 1.47
CA VAL A 584 8.90 16.96 2.06
C VAL A 584 8.77 17.72 3.36
N THR A 585 7.76 18.58 3.44
CA THR A 585 7.43 19.35 4.65
C THR A 585 5.95 19.22 4.96
N PRO A 586 5.47 19.53 6.16
CA PRO A 586 4.05 19.47 6.51
C PRO A 586 3.13 20.26 5.56
N LYS A 587 3.63 21.37 5.00
CA LYS A 587 2.83 22.27 4.15
C LYS A 587 3.10 22.12 2.66
N SER A 588 4.34 21.77 2.27
CA SER A 588 4.79 21.82 0.89
C SER A 588 5.54 20.56 0.47
N VAL A 589 5.44 20.22 -0.80
CA VAL A 589 6.30 19.24 -1.49
C VAL A 589 7.08 20.02 -2.53
N ARG A 590 8.41 20.06 -2.39
CA ARG A 590 9.31 20.81 -3.29
C ARG A 590 10.32 19.85 -3.91
N LEU A 591 10.78 20.18 -5.10
CA LEU A 591 11.82 19.43 -5.77
C LEU A 591 13.13 20.20 -5.73
N ARG A 592 14.23 19.49 -5.56
CA ARG A 592 15.56 20.13 -5.56
C ARG A 592 16.60 19.24 -6.23
N LYS A 593 17.68 19.86 -6.70
CA LYS A 593 18.88 19.13 -7.09
C LYS A 593 19.63 18.64 -5.85
N LEU A 594 20.32 17.50 -5.97
CA LEU A 594 21.18 16.95 -4.92
C LEU A 594 22.25 17.98 -4.53
N PHE A 595 22.89 18.60 -5.52
CA PHE A 595 23.82 19.71 -5.33
C PHE A 595 23.14 21.03 -5.66
N LEU A 596 22.93 21.89 -4.66
CA LEU A 596 22.21 23.14 -4.84
C LEU A 596 22.97 24.12 -5.74
N SER A 597 24.31 24.26 -5.54
CA SER A 597 25.11 25.22 -6.29
C SER A 597 25.24 24.85 -7.77
N GLU A 598 24.90 25.77 -8.65
CA GLU A 598 25.04 25.68 -10.10
C GLU A 598 26.47 25.27 -10.53
N HIS A 599 27.47 25.92 -9.92
CA HIS A 599 28.88 25.64 -10.22
C HIS A 599 29.29 24.20 -9.90
N LYS A 600 28.82 23.63 -8.80
CA LYS A 600 29.07 22.22 -8.43
C LYS A 600 28.39 21.26 -9.40
N ARG A 601 27.16 21.56 -9.83
CA ARG A 601 26.43 20.72 -10.80
C ARG A 601 27.15 20.66 -12.16
N HIS A 602 27.60 21.80 -12.67
CA HIS A 602 28.32 21.88 -13.93
C HIS A 602 29.66 21.15 -13.91
N ASN A 603 30.42 21.26 -12.81
CA ASN A 603 31.69 20.55 -12.64
C ASN A 603 31.52 19.03 -12.63
N LEU A 604 30.51 18.52 -11.92
CA LEU A 604 30.23 17.09 -11.86
C LEU A 604 29.75 16.54 -13.23
N ASN A 605 28.93 17.28 -13.95
CA ASN A 605 28.51 16.89 -15.30
C ASN A 605 29.70 16.88 -16.29
N GLY A 606 30.67 17.77 -16.11
CA GLY A 606 31.94 17.75 -16.85
C GLY A 606 32.76 16.50 -16.57
N ILE A 607 32.89 16.10 -15.29
CA ILE A 607 33.62 14.90 -14.88
C ILE A 607 32.93 13.64 -15.40
N LYS A 608 31.60 13.53 -15.30
CA LYS A 608 30.85 12.38 -15.83
C LYS A 608 30.99 12.25 -17.36
N LYS A 609 30.99 13.38 -18.10
CA LYS A 609 31.24 13.38 -19.54
C LYS A 609 32.65 12.89 -19.88
N LEU A 610 33.65 13.31 -19.13
CA LEU A 610 35.04 12.87 -19.31
C LEU A 610 35.22 11.38 -19.00
N ALA A 611 34.57 10.87 -17.95
CA ALA A 611 34.57 9.45 -17.60
C ALA A 611 33.93 8.60 -18.70
N ALA A 612 32.75 8.99 -19.20
CA ALA A 612 32.06 8.30 -20.29
C ALA A 612 32.82 8.31 -21.62
N MET A 613 33.65 9.35 -21.87
CA MET A 613 34.55 9.41 -23.03
C MET A 613 35.82 8.55 -22.87
N ALA A 614 36.17 8.16 -21.65
CA ALA A 614 37.33 7.31 -21.37
C ALA A 614 36.98 5.81 -21.36
N GLU A 615 35.72 5.46 -21.25
CA GLU A 615 35.20 4.08 -21.27
C GLU A 615 34.70 3.64 -22.67
N GLY A 616 34.57 4.54 -23.65
CA GLY A 616 34.19 4.26 -25.03
C GLY A 616 35.37 4.42 -26.00
#